data_4a80e9bdf074d37a2608e2a93eaf50f5
#
_entry.id   4a80e9bdf074d37a2608e2a93eaf50f5
#
_cell.length_a   1.000
_cell.length_b   1.000
_cell.length_c   1.000
_cell.angle_alpha   90.00
_cell.angle_beta   90.00
_cell.angle_gamma   90.00
#
_symmetry.space_group_name_H-M   'P 1'
#
loop_
_entity.id
_entity.type
_entity.pdbx_description
1 polymer ?
#
loop_
_entity_poly.entity_id
_entity_poly.type
_entity_poly.pdbx_seq_one_letter_code
_entity_poly.pdbx_strand_id
1 'polypeptide(L)'
;MKIQMLKAIVATTTLAALGLGATAANAATATATARAKILRQITLTNTSDLQFGIIVTGVAASTVAVSTAGVVTCGAGLVCSGTTTAAGFTIGGTTGQVTTISVPASVTLTNVALNTMSASLLASAATTTLVANAGSFTVGGTLSVGASQPDGDYTGTFTATVNYQ
;
A
#
# COMPACT_ATOMS: atom_id res chain seq x y z
N MET A 1 -115.74 15.21 -32.72
CA MET A 1 -116.30 14.62 -31.50
C MET A 1 -115.15 13.86 -30.76
N LYS A 2 -114.98 14.20 -29.53
CA LYS A 2 -114.11 13.57 -28.51
C LYS A 2 -112.59 13.74 -28.62
N ILE A 3 -112.14 14.67 -27.90
CA ILE A 3 -111.02 14.96 -27.03
C ILE A 3 -110.49 13.71 -26.37
N GLN A 4 -109.21 13.47 -26.45
CA GLN A 4 -108.43 12.78 -25.40
C GLN A 4 -107.09 13.47 -25.23
N MET A 5 -106.84 13.84 -23.99
CA MET A 5 -105.62 14.49 -23.45
C MET A 5 -104.44 13.57 -23.51
N LEU A 6 -103.28 14.09 -23.99
CA LEU A 6 -102.03 13.45 -23.89
C LEU A 6 -101.26 14.08 -22.71
N LYS A 7 -101.05 13.31 -21.66
CA LYS A 7 -100.27 13.68 -20.50
C LYS A 7 -98.77 13.61 -20.86
N ALA A 8 -98.08 14.74 -20.77
CA ALA A 8 -96.64 14.80 -20.86
C ALA A 8 -96.03 14.24 -19.58
N ILE A 9 -95.25 13.20 -19.72
CA ILE A 9 -94.38 12.69 -18.66
C ILE A 9 -93.01 13.35 -18.85
N VAL A 10 -92.66 14.24 -17.94
CA VAL A 10 -91.30 14.81 -17.83
C VAL A 10 -90.43 13.78 -17.12
N ALA A 11 -89.55 13.13 -17.84
CA ALA A 11 -88.54 12.27 -17.28
C ALA A 11 -87.28 13.13 -16.93
N THR A 12 -87.12 13.41 -15.67
CA THR A 12 -85.90 14.05 -15.13
C THR A 12 -84.78 13.02 -15.08
N THR A 13 -83.84 13.09 -16.00
CA THR A 13 -82.63 12.32 -15.98
C THR A 13 -81.67 13.01 -15.02
N THR A 14 -81.52 12.47 -13.82
CA THR A 14 -80.43 12.83 -12.88
C THR A 14 -79.09 12.27 -13.39
N LEU A 15 -78.24 13.13 -13.91
CA LEU A 15 -76.89 12.80 -14.30
C LEU A 15 -76.05 12.66 -13.03
N ALA A 16 -75.83 11.43 -12.58
CA ALA A 16 -74.92 11.12 -11.50
C ALA A 16 -73.48 11.38 -12.00
N ALA A 17 -72.87 12.48 -11.57
CA ALA A 17 -71.44 12.73 -11.77
C ALA A 17 -70.67 11.77 -10.88
N LEU A 18 -70.13 10.69 -11.48
CA LEU A 18 -69.08 9.86 -10.87
C LEU A 18 -67.85 10.69 -10.76
N GLY A 19 -67.62 11.26 -9.59
CA GLY A 19 -66.36 11.88 -9.22
C GLY A 19 -65.26 10.81 -9.20
N LEU A 20 -64.46 10.75 -10.27
CA LEU A 20 -63.17 10.04 -10.26
C LEU A 20 -62.27 10.75 -9.27
N GLY A 21 -62.26 10.26 -8.04
CA GLY A 21 -61.27 10.65 -7.05
C GLY A 21 -59.88 10.29 -7.58
N ALA A 22 -59.16 11.27 -8.11
CA ALA A 22 -57.78 11.13 -8.41
C ALA A 22 -57.05 10.87 -7.06
N THR A 23 -56.75 9.61 -6.78
CA THR A 23 -55.83 9.27 -5.69
C THR A 23 -54.48 9.85 -6.07
N ALA A 24 -54.10 10.95 -5.39
CA ALA A 24 -52.74 11.48 -5.50
C ALA A 24 -51.77 10.35 -5.14
N ALA A 25 -51.04 9.84 -6.12
CA ALA A 25 -49.98 8.89 -5.88
C ALA A 25 -48.91 9.60 -5.02
N ASN A 26 -48.88 9.29 -3.74
CA ASN A 26 -47.80 9.76 -2.86
C ASN A 26 -46.49 9.11 -3.31
N ALA A 27 -45.71 9.86 -4.07
CA ALA A 27 -44.35 9.43 -4.39
C ALA A 27 -43.48 9.46 -3.10
N ALA A 28 -43.10 8.29 -2.64
CA ALA A 28 -42.13 8.19 -1.55
C ALA A 28 -40.74 8.52 -2.10
N THR A 29 -40.08 9.51 -1.53
CA THR A 29 -38.68 9.87 -1.85
C THR A 29 -37.77 9.53 -0.68
N ALA A 30 -36.60 8.99 -0.98
CA ALA A 30 -35.53 8.73 -0.02
C ALA A 30 -34.24 9.40 -0.51
N THR A 31 -33.48 9.99 0.41
CA THR A 31 -32.18 10.57 0.12
C THR A 31 -31.08 9.64 0.59
N ALA A 32 -30.07 9.42 -0.24
CA ALA A 32 -28.85 8.71 0.10
C ALA A 32 -27.66 9.65 -0.05
N THR A 33 -26.65 9.50 0.84
CA THR A 33 -25.42 10.26 0.76
C THR A 33 -24.38 9.43 0.01
N ALA A 34 -23.83 9.95 -1.09
CA ALA A 34 -22.66 9.41 -1.76
C ALA A 34 -21.40 10.05 -1.16
N ARG A 35 -20.36 9.23 -0.88
CA ARG A 35 -19.07 9.69 -0.34
C ARG A 35 -17.96 9.05 -1.13
N ALA A 36 -16.89 9.82 -1.38
CA ALA A 36 -15.64 9.34 -1.97
C ALA A 36 -14.47 9.96 -1.19
N LYS A 37 -13.42 9.16 -0.98
CA LYS A 37 -12.14 9.63 -0.43
C LYS A 37 -11.07 9.46 -1.51
N ILE A 38 -10.43 10.54 -1.91
CA ILE A 38 -9.36 10.55 -2.90
C ILE A 38 -8.04 10.71 -2.18
N LEU A 39 -7.10 9.83 -2.44
CA LEU A 39 -5.74 9.85 -1.90
C LEU A 39 -4.77 10.26 -3.01
N ARG A 40 -3.64 10.86 -2.61
CA ARG A 40 -2.51 11.09 -3.51
C ARG A 40 -1.87 9.75 -3.86
N GLN A 41 -1.35 9.63 -5.08
CA GLN A 41 -0.55 8.47 -5.45
C GLN A 41 0.65 8.34 -4.49
N ILE A 42 0.96 7.11 -4.05
CA ILE A 42 2.18 6.80 -3.32
C ILE A 42 3.37 6.93 -4.25
N THR A 43 4.42 7.58 -3.77
CA THR A 43 5.75 7.57 -4.38
C THR A 43 6.75 6.97 -3.40
N LEU A 44 7.69 6.19 -3.90
CA LEU A 44 8.78 5.60 -3.12
C LEU A 44 10.10 5.92 -3.81
N THR A 45 11.03 6.50 -3.05
CA THR A 45 12.37 6.89 -3.56
C THR A 45 13.44 6.30 -2.66
N ASN A 46 14.42 5.60 -3.25
CA ASN A 46 15.62 5.20 -2.55
C ASN A 46 16.52 6.43 -2.32
N THR A 47 17.05 6.60 -1.11
CA THR A 47 17.91 7.72 -0.73
C THR A 47 19.32 7.28 -0.38
N SER A 48 19.50 6.00 -0.02
CA SER A 48 20.81 5.38 0.23
C SER A 48 20.73 3.88 0.01
N ASP A 49 21.84 3.27 -0.38
CA ASP A 49 21.96 1.83 -0.57
C ASP A 49 22.38 1.12 0.72
N LEU A 50 22.05 -0.18 0.83
CA LEU A 50 22.59 -1.05 1.88
C LEU A 50 24.02 -1.41 1.54
N GLN A 51 24.97 -0.99 2.38
CA GLN A 51 26.40 -1.26 2.22
C GLN A 51 26.95 -1.98 3.45
N PHE A 52 27.62 -3.10 3.22
CA PHE A 52 28.27 -3.90 4.26
C PHE A 52 29.73 -3.51 4.48
N GLY A 53 30.27 -2.57 3.69
CA GLY A 53 31.65 -2.15 3.74
C GLY A 53 32.62 -3.12 3.07
N ILE A 54 33.88 -3.10 3.52
CA ILE A 54 34.94 -4.00 3.06
C ILE A 54 35.13 -5.08 4.13
N ILE A 55 35.09 -6.34 3.70
CA ILE A 55 35.17 -7.50 4.59
C ILE A 55 36.36 -8.33 4.18
N VAL A 56 37.29 -8.54 5.13
CA VAL A 56 38.36 -9.52 4.99
C VAL A 56 37.88 -10.83 5.60
N THR A 57 37.82 -11.87 4.76
CA THR A 57 37.27 -13.19 5.14
C THR A 57 38.26 -14.00 5.97
N GLY A 58 37.72 -14.84 6.86
CA GLY A 58 38.49 -15.81 7.64
C GLY A 58 38.33 -17.23 7.06
N VAL A 59 38.93 -18.18 7.74
CA VAL A 59 38.90 -19.63 7.41
C VAL A 59 37.55 -20.26 7.79
N ALA A 60 36.74 -19.62 8.62
CA ALA A 60 35.45 -20.09 9.08
C ALA A 60 34.32 -19.19 8.55
N ALA A 61 33.17 -19.78 8.31
CA ALA A 61 31.97 -19.01 7.97
C ALA A 61 31.55 -18.09 9.11
N SER A 62 31.10 -16.87 8.80
CA SER A 62 30.67 -15.88 9.75
C SER A 62 29.63 -14.93 9.15
N THR A 63 29.19 -13.90 9.87
CA THR A 63 28.20 -12.94 9.39
C THR A 63 28.62 -11.51 9.61
N VAL A 64 28.17 -10.61 8.75
CA VAL A 64 28.27 -9.16 8.95
C VAL A 64 26.87 -8.59 8.96
N ALA A 65 26.49 -7.96 10.07
CA ALA A 65 25.18 -7.32 10.20
C ALA A 65 25.30 -5.80 10.11
N VAL A 66 24.44 -5.18 9.32
CA VAL A 66 24.19 -3.74 9.30
C VAL A 66 22.77 -3.51 9.81
N SER A 67 22.67 -2.84 10.96
CA SER A 67 21.37 -2.53 11.56
C SER A 67 20.59 -1.54 10.70
N THR A 68 19.29 -1.38 10.98
CA THR A 68 18.46 -0.35 10.33
C THR A 68 18.93 1.08 10.63
N ALA A 69 19.79 1.29 11.62
CA ALA A 69 20.44 2.57 11.91
C ALA A 69 21.82 2.71 11.20
N GLY A 70 22.22 1.73 10.36
CA GLY A 70 23.52 1.75 9.65
C GLY A 70 24.72 1.31 10.50
N VAL A 71 24.50 0.84 11.74
CA VAL A 71 25.58 0.36 12.61
C VAL A 71 25.99 -1.05 12.19
N VAL A 72 27.30 -1.26 11.95
CA VAL A 72 27.85 -2.56 11.59
C VAL A 72 28.22 -3.39 12.83
N THR A 73 27.92 -4.69 12.74
CA THR A 73 28.44 -5.71 13.66
C THR A 73 29.22 -6.73 12.84
N CYS A 74 30.51 -6.80 13.05
CA CYS A 74 31.43 -7.72 12.37
C CYS A 74 31.51 -9.03 13.17
N GLY A 75 31.23 -10.15 12.50
CA GLY A 75 31.26 -11.46 13.12
C GLY A 75 32.70 -11.95 13.41
N ALA A 76 32.81 -12.96 14.25
CA ALA A 76 34.08 -13.48 14.66
C ALA A 76 34.92 -13.98 13.47
N GLY A 77 36.21 -13.72 13.49
CA GLY A 77 37.15 -14.13 12.44
C GLY A 77 37.11 -13.30 11.17
N LEU A 78 36.25 -12.26 11.09
CA LEU A 78 36.23 -11.29 10.00
C LEU A 78 36.91 -9.98 10.45
N VAL A 79 37.41 -9.22 9.47
CA VAL A 79 37.81 -7.81 9.68
C VAL A 79 36.93 -6.97 8.77
N CYS A 80 36.19 -6.06 9.37
CA CYS A 80 35.29 -5.15 8.67
C CYS A 80 35.83 -3.72 8.68
N SER A 81 35.77 -3.05 7.55
CA SER A 81 36.22 -1.66 7.37
C SER A 81 35.43 -0.96 6.29
N GLY A 82 35.74 0.31 6.05
CA GLY A 82 35.05 1.10 5.04
C GLY A 82 33.66 1.59 5.50
N THR A 83 32.93 2.17 4.57
CA THR A 83 31.60 2.76 4.84
C THR A 83 30.52 1.70 4.88
N THR A 84 29.72 1.71 5.95
CA THR A 84 28.53 0.89 6.08
C THR A 84 27.29 1.80 6.17
N THR A 85 26.22 1.46 5.47
CA THR A 85 24.96 2.21 5.47
C THR A 85 23.78 1.26 5.42
N ALA A 86 22.68 1.61 6.10
CA ALA A 86 21.39 1.00 5.85
C ALA A 86 20.80 1.58 4.55
N ALA A 87 20.02 0.78 3.82
CA ALA A 87 19.25 1.33 2.71
C ALA A 87 18.16 2.26 3.26
N GLY A 88 18.08 3.45 2.70
CA GLY A 88 17.12 4.48 3.08
C GLY A 88 16.05 4.67 2.01
N PHE A 89 14.82 4.89 2.45
CA PHE A 89 13.68 5.13 1.56
C PHE A 89 12.80 6.25 2.08
N THR A 90 12.33 7.10 1.17
CA THR A 90 11.30 8.11 1.43
C THR A 90 10.01 7.76 0.72
N ILE A 91 8.90 7.96 1.42
CA ILE A 91 7.55 7.71 0.93
C ILE A 91 6.85 9.07 0.78
N GLY A 92 6.23 9.33 -0.37
CA GLY A 92 5.31 10.43 -0.56
C GLY A 92 3.87 9.93 -0.64
N GLY A 93 2.90 10.69 -0.08
CA GLY A 93 1.50 10.28 -0.11
C GLY A 93 0.58 11.25 0.64
N THR A 94 -0.60 10.80 1.04
CA THR A 94 -1.58 11.63 1.76
C THR A 94 -1.31 11.61 3.25
N THR A 95 -1.20 12.79 3.87
CA THR A 95 -1.03 12.96 5.33
C THR A 95 -2.12 12.22 6.10
N GLY A 96 -1.73 11.62 7.23
CA GLY A 96 -2.61 10.88 8.14
C GLY A 96 -2.98 9.49 7.65
N GLN A 97 -2.51 9.06 6.47
CA GLN A 97 -2.71 7.69 6.00
C GLN A 97 -1.59 6.79 6.53
N VAL A 98 -1.96 5.57 6.89
CA VAL A 98 -1.01 4.51 7.24
C VAL A 98 -0.62 3.78 5.96
N THR A 99 0.68 3.49 5.84
CA THR A 99 1.21 2.67 4.74
C THR A 99 1.81 1.39 5.28
N THR A 100 1.69 0.30 4.53
CA THR A 100 2.38 -0.97 4.76
C THR A 100 3.66 -1.00 3.96
N ILE A 101 4.73 -1.50 4.57
CA ILE A 101 6.07 -1.64 3.99
C ILE A 101 6.36 -3.12 3.84
N SER A 102 6.76 -3.55 2.65
CA SER A 102 7.17 -4.92 2.37
C SER A 102 8.55 -4.91 1.71
N VAL A 103 9.46 -5.71 2.25
CA VAL A 103 10.77 -6.00 1.66
C VAL A 103 10.94 -7.52 1.57
N PRO A 104 11.71 -8.03 0.61
CA PRO A 104 12.00 -9.46 0.54
C PRO A 104 12.78 -9.92 1.78
N ALA A 105 12.61 -11.17 2.17
CA ALA A 105 13.29 -11.72 3.34
C ALA A 105 14.82 -11.77 3.16
N SER A 106 15.29 -11.90 1.92
CA SER A 106 16.72 -11.95 1.60
C SER A 106 17.00 -11.44 0.18
N VAL A 107 18.28 -11.14 -0.06
CA VAL A 107 18.83 -10.81 -1.37
C VAL A 107 20.09 -11.63 -1.60
N THR A 108 20.29 -12.10 -2.82
CA THR A 108 21.53 -12.75 -3.25
C THR A 108 22.46 -11.71 -3.87
N LEU A 109 23.68 -11.65 -3.39
CA LEU A 109 24.76 -10.86 -3.97
C LEU A 109 25.65 -11.76 -4.79
N THR A 110 26.08 -11.31 -5.96
CA THR A 110 26.89 -12.09 -6.90
C THR A 110 28.07 -11.26 -7.37
N ASN A 111 29.25 -11.86 -7.48
CA ASN A 111 30.42 -11.23 -8.08
C ASN A 111 30.56 -11.57 -9.58
N VAL A 112 31.53 -10.96 -10.26
CA VAL A 112 31.78 -11.18 -11.69
C VAL A 112 32.15 -12.62 -12.04
N ALA A 113 32.70 -13.39 -11.07
CA ALA A 113 33.03 -14.81 -11.22
C ALA A 113 31.85 -15.73 -10.85
N LEU A 114 30.64 -15.18 -10.68
CA LEU A 114 29.40 -15.89 -10.32
C LEU A 114 29.40 -16.56 -8.94
N ASN A 115 30.33 -16.20 -8.06
CA ASN A 115 30.22 -16.59 -6.67
C ASN A 115 29.13 -15.79 -5.99
N THR A 116 28.44 -16.41 -5.05
CA THR A 116 27.26 -15.82 -4.40
C THR A 116 27.41 -15.72 -2.88
N MET A 117 26.74 -14.74 -2.29
CA MET A 117 26.45 -14.62 -0.87
C MET A 117 24.99 -14.24 -0.69
N SER A 118 24.39 -14.59 0.44
CA SER A 118 23.03 -14.21 0.78
C SER A 118 23.04 -13.22 1.94
N ALA A 119 22.23 -12.18 1.83
CA ALA A 119 21.92 -11.29 2.96
C ALA A 119 20.44 -11.39 3.32
N SER A 120 20.11 -11.64 4.58
CA SER A 120 18.76 -11.45 5.09
C SER A 120 18.48 -9.95 5.25
N LEU A 121 17.25 -9.52 5.03
CA LEU A 121 16.85 -8.13 5.06
C LEU A 121 15.83 -7.89 6.18
N LEU A 122 15.90 -6.72 6.81
CA LEU A 122 14.98 -6.29 7.85
C LEU A 122 14.64 -4.81 7.66
N ALA A 123 13.35 -4.50 7.47
CA ALA A 123 12.87 -3.12 7.48
C ALA A 123 12.78 -2.58 8.91
N SER A 124 13.02 -1.28 9.10
CA SER A 124 12.92 -0.60 10.40
C SER A 124 11.48 -0.57 10.95
N ALA A 125 10.49 -0.70 10.07
CA ALA A 125 9.07 -0.76 10.43
C ALA A 125 8.28 -1.55 9.37
N ALA A 126 7.21 -2.22 9.78
CA ALA A 126 6.27 -2.85 8.87
C ALA A 126 5.21 -1.87 8.35
N THR A 127 4.98 -0.78 9.08
CA THR A 127 4.03 0.28 8.72
C THR A 127 4.58 1.64 9.10
N THR A 128 4.12 2.68 8.41
CA THR A 128 4.39 4.08 8.82
C THR A 128 3.19 4.97 8.53
N THR A 129 2.96 5.95 9.40
CA THR A 129 1.94 6.97 9.18
C THR A 129 2.58 8.18 8.51
N LEU A 130 1.98 8.63 7.40
CA LEU A 130 2.51 9.79 6.67
C LEU A 130 2.18 11.09 7.40
N VAL A 131 3.20 11.91 7.63
CA VAL A 131 3.11 13.25 8.24
C VAL A 131 3.60 14.27 7.23
N ALA A 132 2.87 15.37 7.07
CA ALA A 132 3.19 16.40 6.06
C ALA A 132 3.41 15.83 4.65
N ASN A 133 2.60 14.83 4.25
CA ASN A 133 2.67 14.10 2.98
C ASN A 133 3.92 13.26 2.77
N ALA A 134 4.68 12.97 3.82
CA ALA A 134 5.92 12.21 3.75
C ALA A 134 6.02 11.15 4.86
N GLY A 135 6.82 10.13 4.62
CA GLY A 135 7.25 9.13 5.56
C GLY A 135 8.63 8.60 5.14
N SER A 136 9.28 7.83 6.01
CA SER A 136 10.55 7.20 5.69
C SER A 136 10.70 5.88 6.44
N PHE A 137 11.51 5.01 5.91
CA PHE A 137 11.98 3.80 6.58
C PHE A 137 13.38 3.45 6.09
N THR A 138 14.04 2.58 6.83
CA THR A 138 15.34 2.05 6.46
C THR A 138 15.30 0.53 6.42
N VAL A 139 16.24 -0.06 5.70
CA VAL A 139 16.41 -1.51 5.62
C VAL A 139 17.85 -1.85 5.99
N GLY A 140 18.02 -2.61 7.06
CA GLY A 140 19.27 -3.25 7.43
C GLY A 140 19.32 -4.67 6.89
N GLY A 141 20.46 -5.34 7.10
CA GLY A 141 20.61 -6.73 6.67
C GLY A 141 21.73 -7.46 7.38
N THR A 142 21.71 -8.78 7.28
CA THR A 142 22.77 -9.64 7.77
C THR A 142 23.30 -10.47 6.62
N LEU A 143 24.55 -10.19 6.22
CA LEU A 143 25.28 -10.88 5.17
C LEU A 143 25.92 -12.16 5.73
N SER A 144 25.66 -13.29 5.09
CA SER A 144 26.31 -14.56 5.38
C SER A 144 27.58 -14.67 4.54
N VAL A 145 28.73 -14.71 5.20
CA VAL A 145 30.06 -14.84 4.57
C VAL A 145 30.53 -16.28 4.74
N GLY A 146 30.74 -16.96 3.63
CA GLY A 146 31.23 -18.35 3.61
C GLY A 146 32.67 -18.47 4.14
N ALA A 147 33.05 -19.68 4.57
CA ALA A 147 34.43 -20.00 4.83
C ALA A 147 35.27 -19.78 3.56
N SER A 148 36.37 -19.04 3.66
CA SER A 148 37.25 -18.70 2.52
C SER A 148 36.43 -18.19 1.31
N GLN A 149 35.44 -17.33 1.57
CA GLN A 149 34.64 -16.73 0.48
C GLN A 149 35.55 -16.09 -0.56
N PRO A 150 35.41 -16.41 -1.86
CA PRO A 150 36.22 -15.81 -2.91
C PRO A 150 36.19 -14.29 -2.87
N ASP A 151 37.31 -13.64 -3.17
CA ASP A 151 37.42 -12.20 -3.28
C ASP A 151 36.61 -11.65 -4.47
N GLY A 152 36.30 -10.38 -4.43
CA GLY A 152 35.60 -9.63 -5.48
C GLY A 152 34.52 -8.71 -4.94
N ASP A 153 33.98 -7.89 -5.83
CA ASP A 153 32.85 -7.01 -5.55
C ASP A 153 31.55 -7.78 -5.71
N TYR A 154 30.80 -7.93 -4.63
CA TYR A 154 29.50 -8.61 -4.60
C TYR A 154 28.38 -7.58 -4.62
N THR A 155 27.51 -7.69 -5.60
CA THR A 155 26.34 -6.82 -5.78
C THR A 155 25.06 -7.61 -5.89
N GLY A 156 23.97 -7.04 -5.39
CA GLY A 156 22.62 -7.59 -5.50
C GLY A 156 21.60 -6.48 -5.37
N THR A 157 20.42 -6.67 -5.94
CA THR A 157 19.34 -5.68 -5.86
C THR A 157 18.12 -6.29 -5.19
N PHE A 158 17.42 -5.50 -4.40
CA PHE A 158 16.12 -5.86 -3.83
C PHE A 158 15.11 -4.73 -4.04
N THR A 159 13.86 -5.07 -4.07
CA THR A 159 12.77 -4.11 -4.26
C THR A 159 11.95 -4.01 -2.97
N ALA A 160 11.80 -2.79 -2.46
CA ALA A 160 10.83 -2.47 -1.42
C ALA A 160 9.50 -2.06 -2.06
N THR A 161 8.40 -2.42 -1.42
CA THR A 161 7.04 -2.07 -1.85
C THR A 161 6.29 -1.39 -0.73
N VAL A 162 5.55 -0.32 -1.07
CA VAL A 162 4.73 0.42 -0.12
C VAL A 162 3.33 0.61 -0.68
N ASN A 163 2.31 0.32 0.13
CA ASN A 163 0.90 0.50 -0.23
C ASN A 163 0.16 1.22 0.90
N TYR A 164 -0.93 1.93 0.58
CA TYR A 164 -1.88 2.37 1.62
C TYR A 164 -2.53 1.15 2.30
N GLN A 165 -2.77 1.28 3.58
CA GLN A 165 -3.48 0.30 4.38
C GLN A 165 -5.01 0.50 4.28
#